data_4fdbd986eadebe548eae88d0ece02b9e
#
_entry.id   4fdbd986eadebe548eae88d0ece02b9e
#
_cell.length_a   1.000
_cell.length_b   1.000
_cell.length_c   1.000
_cell.angle_alpha   90.00
_cell.angle_beta   90.00
_cell.angle_gamma   90.00
#
_symmetry.space_group_name_H-M   'P 1'
#
loop_
_entity.id
_entity.type
_entity.pdbx_description
1 polymer ?
#
loop_
_entity_poly.entity_id
_entity_poly.type
_entity_poly.pdbx_seq_one_letter_code
_entity_poly.pdbx_strand_id
1 'polypeptide(L)'
;MILEWCLLLVLIGSGAGAVGSLIRCSPALIALPSFYFFLPLFDVSFDEVMLPVIATCLVAFIPAHLHAWIRAMQKGQVDFQHMINFAPGFAMGGIIGAQLLSLINFVTFNVFFLLIAIIAILLMIFTLRSIQIALRKINRVAYIPVGLGFGVISLLAGNCGRVMGQLLHMSSDNPEKNIDGTILGFAIFTSIAAMVGFIYPAQPFDQFGLSGFVGAIHLPSFAVLAICSWFFHWFCYKRGNNLDRVVLYASAIVFLMCSLVRMWVS
;
A
#
# COMPACT_ATOMS: atom_id res chain seq x y z
N MET A 1 -15.07 13.59 -20.07
CA MET A 1 -14.75 12.24 -19.54
C MET A 1 -13.25 11.95 -19.49
N ILE A 2 -12.48 11.89 -20.61
CA ILE A 2 -11.03 11.55 -20.56
C ILE A 2 -10.23 12.56 -19.74
N LEU A 3 -10.45 13.86 -19.89
CA LEU A 3 -9.73 14.91 -19.15
C LEU A 3 -10.03 14.84 -17.64
N GLU A 4 -11.28 14.65 -17.28
CA GLU A 4 -11.74 14.56 -15.89
C GLU A 4 -11.15 13.33 -15.21
N TRP A 5 -11.12 12.19 -15.94
CA TRP A 5 -10.45 10.97 -15.47
C TRP A 5 -8.96 11.20 -15.23
N CYS A 6 -8.26 11.84 -16.18
CA CYS A 6 -6.84 12.18 -15.99
C CYS A 6 -6.63 13.12 -14.80
N LEU A 7 -7.48 14.12 -14.59
CA LEU A 7 -7.40 15.02 -13.44
C LEU A 7 -7.58 14.26 -12.11
N LEU A 8 -8.54 13.34 -12.06
CA LEU A 8 -8.74 12.48 -10.89
C LEU A 8 -7.49 11.65 -10.59
N LEU A 9 -6.90 11.00 -11.59
CA LEU A 9 -5.68 10.21 -11.43
C LEU A 9 -4.49 11.06 -10.95
N VAL A 10 -4.34 12.28 -11.48
CA VAL A 10 -3.31 13.24 -11.04
C VAL A 10 -3.54 13.63 -9.59
N LEU A 11 -4.77 13.91 -9.18
CA LEU A 11 -5.11 14.30 -7.82
C LEU A 11 -4.83 13.15 -6.85
N ILE A 12 -5.29 11.94 -7.16
CA ILE A 12 -5.08 10.76 -6.31
C ILE A 12 -3.60 10.39 -6.25
N GLY A 13 -2.91 10.36 -7.39
CA GLY A 13 -1.48 10.04 -7.46
C GLY A 13 -0.62 11.04 -6.68
N SER A 14 -0.92 12.33 -6.81
CA SER A 14 -0.21 13.40 -6.09
C SER A 14 -0.44 13.32 -4.58
N GLY A 15 -1.70 13.16 -4.15
CA GLY A 15 -2.07 13.01 -2.75
C GLY A 15 -1.43 11.77 -2.10
N ALA A 16 -1.55 10.62 -2.77
CA ALA A 16 -0.95 9.36 -2.29
C ALA A 16 0.58 9.44 -2.22
N GLY A 17 1.24 10.05 -3.22
CA GLY A 17 2.69 10.26 -3.23
C GLY A 17 3.16 11.20 -2.13
N ALA A 18 2.47 12.32 -1.92
CA ALA A 18 2.77 13.28 -0.86
C ALA A 18 2.63 12.64 0.53
N VAL A 19 1.48 12.02 0.81
CA VAL A 19 1.20 11.37 2.11
C VAL A 19 2.15 10.21 2.37
N GLY A 20 2.41 9.36 1.37
CA GLY A 20 3.38 8.27 1.47
C GLY A 20 4.79 8.74 1.84
N SER A 21 5.19 9.93 1.38
CA SER A 21 6.48 10.54 1.71
C SER A 21 6.50 11.19 3.09
N LEU A 22 5.47 11.95 3.44
CA LEU A 22 5.42 12.78 4.66
C LEU A 22 5.14 11.94 5.91
N ILE A 23 4.19 11.01 5.83
CA ILE A 23 3.69 10.23 6.97
C ILE A 23 4.29 8.83 7.00
N ARG A 24 4.99 8.42 5.94
CA ARG A 24 5.57 7.07 5.79
C ARG A 24 4.51 5.95 5.89
N CYS A 25 3.26 6.24 5.51
CA CYS A 25 2.22 5.23 5.40
C CYS A 25 2.13 4.65 3.98
N SER A 26 1.35 3.60 3.80
CA SER A 26 1.08 3.05 2.47
C SER A 26 0.28 4.04 1.63
N PRO A 27 0.74 4.44 0.42
CA PRO A 27 -0.03 5.30 -0.47
C PRO A 27 -1.41 4.74 -0.82
N ALA A 28 -1.56 3.42 -0.84
CA ALA A 28 -2.81 2.75 -1.13
C ALA A 28 -3.91 3.03 -0.09
N LEU A 29 -3.55 3.29 1.18
CA LEU A 29 -4.51 3.68 2.23
C LEU A 29 -5.21 5.02 1.92
N ILE A 30 -4.62 5.86 1.10
CA ILE A 30 -5.21 7.12 0.64
C ILE A 30 -5.87 6.94 -0.72
N ALA A 31 -5.17 6.26 -1.65
CA ALA A 31 -5.63 6.13 -3.03
C ALA A 31 -6.94 5.32 -3.14
N LEU A 32 -7.04 4.17 -2.46
CA LEU A 32 -8.22 3.30 -2.60
C LEU A 32 -9.51 3.94 -2.07
N PRO A 33 -9.55 4.54 -0.86
CA PRO A 33 -10.73 5.30 -0.45
C PRO A 33 -11.03 6.48 -1.37
N SER A 34 -10.00 7.16 -1.89
CA SER A 34 -10.23 8.26 -2.83
C SER A 34 -10.91 7.76 -4.11
N PHE A 35 -10.47 6.63 -4.67
CA PHE A 35 -11.17 6.01 -5.79
C PHE A 35 -12.61 5.63 -5.43
N TYR A 36 -12.82 5.02 -4.27
CA TYR A 36 -14.16 4.68 -3.80
C TYR A 36 -15.11 5.89 -3.72
N PHE A 37 -14.59 7.07 -3.32
CA PHE A 37 -15.39 8.29 -3.25
C PHE A 37 -15.69 8.92 -4.61
N PHE A 38 -14.73 8.89 -5.52
CA PHE A 38 -14.82 9.66 -6.77
C PHE A 38 -15.32 8.84 -7.97
N LEU A 39 -15.18 7.52 -7.98
CA LEU A 39 -15.68 6.67 -9.07
C LEU A 39 -17.17 6.82 -9.37
N PRO A 40 -18.06 6.95 -8.37
CA PRO A 40 -19.48 7.16 -8.63
C PRO A 40 -19.80 8.44 -9.42
N LEU A 41 -18.90 9.44 -9.45
CA LEU A 41 -19.06 10.64 -10.28
C LEU A 41 -18.90 10.35 -11.78
N PHE A 42 -18.38 9.18 -12.13
CA PHE A 42 -18.21 8.69 -13.50
C PHE A 42 -19.18 7.56 -13.85
N ASP A 43 -20.24 7.39 -13.05
CA ASP A 43 -21.22 6.31 -13.19
C ASP A 43 -20.60 4.89 -13.14
N VAL A 44 -19.46 4.75 -12.43
CA VAL A 44 -18.75 3.47 -12.25
C VAL A 44 -18.77 3.12 -10.77
N SER A 45 -19.23 1.91 -10.45
CA SER A 45 -19.15 1.39 -9.08
C SER A 45 -17.74 0.85 -8.77
N PHE A 46 -17.26 1.07 -7.56
CA PHE A 46 -15.95 0.55 -7.15
C PHE A 46 -15.93 -0.99 -7.15
N ASP A 47 -17.06 -1.63 -6.84
CA ASP A 47 -17.19 -3.09 -6.81
C ASP A 47 -16.85 -3.71 -8.17
N GLU A 48 -17.35 -3.11 -9.26
CA GLU A 48 -17.10 -3.60 -10.62
C GLU A 48 -15.64 -3.48 -11.04
N VAL A 49 -14.96 -2.39 -10.64
CA VAL A 49 -13.59 -2.08 -11.05
C VAL A 49 -12.55 -2.33 -9.94
N MET A 50 -12.94 -3.00 -8.86
CA MET A 50 -12.10 -3.21 -7.68
C MET A 50 -10.74 -3.80 -8.04
N LEU A 51 -10.72 -4.92 -8.77
CA LEU A 51 -9.48 -5.61 -9.14
C LEU A 51 -8.56 -4.73 -9.99
N PRO A 52 -8.99 -4.13 -11.13
CA PRO A 52 -8.14 -3.27 -11.93
C PRO A 52 -7.68 -2.01 -11.20
N VAL A 53 -8.49 -1.40 -10.36
CA VAL A 53 -8.10 -0.22 -9.57
C VAL A 53 -6.99 -0.60 -8.58
N ILE A 54 -7.16 -1.68 -7.82
CA ILE A 54 -6.16 -2.13 -6.85
C ILE A 54 -4.87 -2.51 -7.58
N ALA A 55 -4.95 -3.35 -8.63
CA ALA A 55 -3.79 -3.80 -9.38
C ALA A 55 -3.00 -2.63 -9.98
N THR A 56 -3.70 -1.68 -10.60
CA THR A 56 -3.08 -0.49 -11.21
C THR A 56 -2.41 0.40 -10.16
N CYS A 57 -3.08 0.66 -9.02
CA CYS A 57 -2.53 1.46 -7.93
C CYS A 57 -1.27 0.83 -7.34
N LEU A 58 -1.31 -0.48 -7.06
CA LEU A 58 -0.19 -1.18 -6.43
C LEU A 58 1.07 -1.12 -7.27
N VAL A 59 0.91 -1.37 -8.56
CA VAL A 59 2.04 -1.33 -9.50
C VAL A 59 2.51 0.11 -9.71
N ALA A 60 1.60 1.09 -9.75
CA ALA A 60 1.92 2.50 -9.94
C ALA A 60 2.74 3.10 -8.78
N PHE A 61 2.63 2.58 -7.57
CA PHE A 61 3.40 3.07 -6.43
C PHE A 61 4.79 2.45 -6.28
N ILE A 62 5.12 1.41 -7.06
CA ILE A 62 6.44 0.75 -7.02
C ILE A 62 7.59 1.74 -7.28
N PRO A 63 7.57 2.62 -8.30
CA PRO A 63 8.67 3.56 -8.55
C PRO A 63 8.95 4.51 -7.39
N ALA A 64 7.89 5.02 -6.74
CA ALA A 64 8.02 5.89 -5.57
C ALA A 64 8.63 5.13 -4.38
N HIS A 65 8.19 3.90 -4.13
CA HIS A 65 8.74 3.03 -3.09
C HIS A 65 10.20 2.66 -3.36
N LEU A 66 10.57 2.29 -4.59
CA LEU A 66 11.94 2.00 -4.97
C LEU A 66 12.87 3.19 -4.73
N HIS A 67 12.44 4.40 -5.13
CA HIS A 67 13.21 5.61 -4.89
C HIS A 67 13.45 5.84 -3.38
N ALA A 68 12.40 5.68 -2.57
CA ALA A 68 12.50 5.81 -1.11
C ALA A 68 13.42 4.74 -0.51
N TRP A 69 13.35 3.50 -1.01
CA TRP A 69 14.15 2.39 -0.53
C TRP A 69 15.64 2.56 -0.83
N ILE A 70 15.98 2.98 -2.05
CA ILE A 70 17.38 3.30 -2.42
C ILE A 70 17.95 4.34 -1.47
N ARG A 71 17.18 5.37 -1.14
CA ARG A 71 17.62 6.40 -0.17
C ARG A 71 17.78 5.86 1.25
N ALA A 72 16.90 4.95 1.67
CA ALA A 72 17.00 4.31 2.97
C ALA A 72 18.26 3.40 3.06
N MET A 73 18.58 2.70 1.96
CA MET A 73 19.85 1.94 1.87
C MET A 73 21.07 2.85 2.00
N GLN A 74 21.09 3.99 1.30
CA GLN A 74 22.17 4.96 1.39
C GLN A 74 22.37 5.53 2.80
N LYS A 75 21.30 5.56 3.61
CA LYS A 75 21.34 6.01 5.01
C LYS A 75 21.61 4.89 6.02
N GLY A 76 21.86 3.67 5.56
CA GLY A 76 22.05 2.52 6.44
C GLY A 76 20.80 2.10 7.24
N GLN A 77 19.60 2.45 6.77
CA GLN A 77 18.32 2.16 7.43
C GLN A 77 17.70 0.83 6.95
N VAL A 78 18.52 -0.09 6.42
CA VAL A 78 18.07 -1.40 5.95
C VAL A 78 18.81 -2.48 6.74
N ASP A 79 18.03 -3.35 7.37
CA ASP A 79 18.54 -4.59 7.95
C ASP A 79 18.39 -5.72 6.92
N PHE A 80 19.45 -5.96 6.17
CA PHE A 80 19.46 -6.97 5.11
C PHE A 80 19.26 -8.38 5.65
N GLN A 81 19.76 -8.69 6.85
CA GLN A 81 19.60 -10.01 7.45
C GLN A 81 18.12 -10.29 7.76
N HIS A 82 17.44 -9.32 8.36
CA HIS A 82 16.00 -9.43 8.65
C HIS A 82 15.19 -9.51 7.36
N MET A 83 15.55 -8.69 6.35
CA MET A 83 14.89 -8.67 5.07
C MET A 83 15.00 -10.00 4.31
N ILE A 84 16.20 -10.58 4.21
CA ILE A 84 16.43 -11.86 3.50
C ILE A 84 15.63 -13.00 4.13
N ASN A 85 15.46 -13.00 5.44
CA ASN A 85 14.72 -14.03 6.15
C ASN A 85 13.22 -14.05 5.81
N PHE A 86 12.61 -12.88 5.60
CA PHE A 86 11.16 -12.76 5.38
C PHE A 86 10.76 -12.46 3.94
N ALA A 87 11.64 -11.84 3.13
CA ALA A 87 11.33 -11.43 1.77
C ALA A 87 10.79 -12.56 0.86
N PRO A 88 11.32 -13.80 0.90
CA PRO A 88 10.76 -14.90 0.12
C PRO A 88 9.30 -15.17 0.48
N GLY A 89 8.96 -15.16 1.78
CA GLY A 89 7.59 -15.32 2.26
C GLY A 89 6.67 -14.20 1.75
N PHE A 90 7.11 -12.94 1.89
CA PHE A 90 6.36 -11.77 1.40
C PHE A 90 6.15 -11.82 -0.11
N ALA A 91 7.16 -12.23 -0.89
CA ALA A 91 7.04 -12.35 -2.34
C ALA A 91 6.04 -13.44 -2.74
N MET A 92 6.15 -14.64 -2.15
CA MET A 92 5.18 -15.73 -2.38
C MET A 92 3.77 -15.31 -1.96
N GLY A 93 3.64 -14.67 -0.78
CA GLY A 93 2.38 -14.13 -0.30
C GLY A 93 1.80 -13.05 -1.22
N GLY A 94 2.65 -12.25 -1.86
CA GLY A 94 2.27 -11.28 -2.88
C GLY A 94 1.60 -11.92 -4.09
N ILE A 95 2.21 -12.96 -4.66
CA ILE A 95 1.65 -13.70 -5.80
C ILE A 95 0.30 -14.34 -5.42
N ILE A 96 0.28 -15.08 -4.31
CA ILE A 96 -0.93 -15.79 -3.84
C ILE A 96 -2.03 -14.77 -3.49
N GLY A 97 -1.68 -13.69 -2.79
CA GLY A 97 -2.63 -12.64 -2.44
C GLY A 97 -3.26 -11.93 -3.64
N ALA A 98 -2.48 -11.68 -4.71
CA ALA A 98 -2.98 -11.12 -5.95
C ALA A 98 -3.94 -12.08 -6.68
N GLN A 99 -3.65 -13.38 -6.66
CA GLN A 99 -4.56 -14.41 -7.20
C GLN A 99 -5.85 -14.48 -6.38
N LEU A 100 -5.75 -14.52 -5.05
CA LEU A 100 -6.91 -14.54 -4.17
C LEU A 100 -7.75 -13.26 -4.29
N LEU A 101 -7.12 -12.10 -4.53
CA LEU A 101 -7.83 -10.84 -4.72
C LEU A 101 -8.78 -10.86 -5.92
N SER A 102 -8.45 -11.63 -6.96
CA SER A 102 -9.34 -11.83 -8.12
C SER A 102 -10.54 -12.75 -7.84
N LEU A 103 -10.53 -13.47 -6.71
CA LEU A 103 -11.57 -14.42 -6.33
C LEU A 103 -12.52 -13.87 -5.26
N ILE A 104 -12.11 -12.83 -4.53
CA ILE A 104 -12.93 -12.25 -3.45
C ILE A 104 -13.87 -11.18 -4.00
N ASN A 105 -15.01 -11.02 -3.33
CA ASN A 105 -15.96 -9.95 -3.58
C ASN A 105 -15.60 -8.68 -2.80
N PHE A 106 -16.24 -7.57 -3.16
CA PHE A 106 -16.03 -6.26 -2.53
C PHE A 106 -16.24 -6.28 -1.00
N VAL A 107 -17.26 -7.00 -0.51
CA VAL A 107 -17.53 -7.07 0.94
C VAL A 107 -16.35 -7.69 1.69
N THR A 108 -15.80 -8.80 1.18
CA THR A 108 -14.64 -9.46 1.78
C THR A 108 -13.41 -8.54 1.72
N PHE A 109 -13.16 -7.88 0.58
CA PHE A 109 -12.08 -6.90 0.46
C PHE A 109 -12.24 -5.77 1.47
N ASN A 110 -13.45 -5.22 1.61
CA ASN A 110 -13.72 -4.12 2.53
C ASN A 110 -13.44 -4.49 3.98
N VAL A 111 -13.78 -5.72 4.41
CA VAL A 111 -13.45 -6.22 5.75
C VAL A 111 -11.94 -6.27 5.98
N PHE A 112 -11.16 -6.83 5.03
CA PHE A 112 -9.69 -6.86 5.15
C PHE A 112 -9.10 -5.46 5.15
N PHE A 113 -9.56 -4.59 4.26
CA PHE A 113 -9.10 -3.20 4.19
C PHE A 113 -9.38 -2.45 5.49
N LEU A 114 -10.58 -2.60 6.05
CA LEU A 114 -10.99 -1.97 7.30
C LEU A 114 -10.12 -2.43 8.49
N LEU A 115 -9.89 -3.73 8.61
CA LEU A 115 -9.04 -4.28 9.68
C LEU A 115 -7.62 -3.70 9.60
N ILE A 116 -7.02 -3.68 8.41
CA ILE A 116 -5.67 -3.17 8.22
C ILE A 116 -5.60 -1.66 8.40
N ALA A 117 -6.62 -0.93 7.96
CA ALA A 117 -6.66 0.52 8.17
C ALA A 117 -6.78 0.89 9.66
N ILE A 118 -7.54 0.12 10.45
CA ILE A 118 -7.59 0.28 11.90
C ILE A 118 -6.19 0.03 12.50
N ILE A 119 -5.51 -1.04 12.10
CA ILE A 119 -4.14 -1.32 12.56
C ILE A 119 -3.21 -0.16 12.17
N ALA A 120 -3.31 0.36 10.94
CA ALA A 120 -2.52 1.49 10.49
C ALA A 120 -2.75 2.75 11.36
N ILE A 121 -4.00 3.05 11.69
CA ILE A 121 -4.36 4.17 12.58
C ILE A 121 -3.74 3.97 13.97
N LEU A 122 -3.85 2.78 14.54
CA LEU A 122 -3.24 2.46 15.84
C LEU A 122 -1.73 2.64 15.81
N LEU A 123 -1.06 2.15 14.76
CA LEU A 123 0.38 2.32 14.59
C LEU A 123 0.77 3.81 14.43
N MET A 124 -0.02 4.60 13.74
CA MET A 124 0.17 6.05 13.64
C MET A 124 0.05 6.73 15.01
N ILE A 125 -0.95 6.35 15.80
CA ILE A 125 -1.15 6.89 17.18
C ILE A 125 0.02 6.49 18.07
N PHE A 126 0.50 5.24 18.01
CA PHE A 126 1.66 4.78 18.79
C PHE A 126 2.92 5.55 18.39
N THR A 127 3.12 5.80 17.09
CA THR A 127 4.24 6.60 16.60
C THR A 127 4.17 8.03 17.13
N LEU A 128 2.99 8.65 17.14
CA LEU A 128 2.80 10.01 17.69
C LEU A 128 3.07 10.07 19.19
N ARG A 129 2.68 9.06 19.92
CA ARG A 129 2.87 9.00 21.40
C ARG A 129 4.23 8.42 21.80
N SER A 130 5.10 8.10 20.85
CA SER A 130 6.39 7.42 21.09
C SER A 130 6.26 6.15 21.95
N ILE A 131 5.13 5.45 21.82
CA ILE A 131 4.89 4.20 22.54
C ILE A 131 5.60 3.08 21.79
N GLN A 132 6.56 2.45 22.45
CA GLN A 132 7.25 1.28 21.92
C GLN A 132 6.54 0.01 22.41
N ILE A 133 6.01 -0.77 21.48
CA ILE A 133 5.44 -2.07 21.77
C ILE A 133 6.38 -3.12 21.20
N ALA A 134 6.93 -3.97 22.07
CA ALA A 134 7.69 -5.14 21.66
C ALA A 134 6.74 -6.34 21.58
N LEU A 135 6.60 -6.93 20.40
CA LEU A 135 5.88 -8.18 20.21
C LEU A 135 6.81 -9.36 20.50
N ARG A 136 6.21 -10.54 20.72
CA ARG A 136 6.97 -11.78 20.94
C ARG A 136 7.83 -12.10 19.74
N LYS A 137 9.10 -12.45 19.99
CA LYS A 137 10.03 -12.86 18.93
C LYS A 137 9.50 -14.04 18.12
N ILE A 138 9.66 -13.95 16.81
CA ILE A 138 9.29 -15.00 15.88
C ILE A 138 10.46 -16.01 15.80
N ASN A 139 10.13 -17.30 15.87
CA ASN A 139 11.12 -18.35 15.73
C ASN A 139 11.63 -18.41 14.27
N ARG A 140 12.91 -18.76 14.07
CA ARG A 140 13.53 -18.82 12.71
C ARG A 140 12.75 -19.69 11.72
N VAL A 141 12.21 -20.81 12.20
CA VAL A 141 11.41 -21.73 11.37
C VAL A 141 10.12 -21.08 10.85
N ALA A 142 9.60 -20.08 11.56
CA ALA A 142 8.36 -19.41 11.21
C ALA A 142 8.54 -18.19 10.27
N TYR A 143 9.76 -17.82 9.88
CA TYR A 143 10.00 -16.61 9.07
C TYR A 143 9.28 -16.66 7.73
N ILE A 144 9.39 -17.76 6.98
CA ILE A 144 8.76 -17.92 5.67
C ILE A 144 7.23 -17.98 5.80
N PRO A 145 6.61 -18.85 6.64
CA PRO A 145 5.16 -18.91 6.74
C PRO A 145 4.54 -17.63 7.28
N VAL A 146 5.19 -16.93 8.21
CA VAL A 146 4.72 -15.63 8.72
C VAL A 146 4.82 -14.56 7.61
N GLY A 147 5.94 -14.51 6.88
CA GLY A 147 6.11 -13.62 5.73
C GLY A 147 5.06 -13.86 4.65
N LEU A 148 4.74 -15.13 4.35
CA LEU A 148 3.70 -15.51 3.40
C LEU A 148 2.32 -15.02 3.88
N GLY A 149 1.95 -15.29 5.12
CA GLY A 149 0.67 -14.83 5.68
C GLY A 149 0.54 -13.31 5.63
N PHE A 150 1.60 -12.58 6.01
CA PHE A 150 1.61 -11.12 5.96
C PHE A 150 1.56 -10.59 4.52
N GLY A 151 2.22 -11.25 3.56
CA GLY A 151 2.13 -10.92 2.15
C GLY A 151 0.72 -11.08 1.60
N VAL A 152 0.07 -12.21 1.88
CA VAL A 152 -1.33 -12.48 1.46
C VAL A 152 -2.28 -11.43 2.05
N ILE A 153 -2.26 -11.24 3.38
CA ILE A 153 -3.15 -10.28 4.05
C ILE A 153 -2.92 -8.86 3.54
N SER A 154 -1.66 -8.50 3.30
CA SER A 154 -1.27 -7.21 2.74
C SER A 154 -1.96 -6.96 1.39
N LEU A 155 -1.98 -7.95 0.51
CA LEU A 155 -2.60 -7.85 -0.82
C LEU A 155 -4.12 -7.83 -0.74
N LEU A 156 -4.71 -8.70 0.06
CA LEU A 156 -6.17 -8.76 0.26
C LEU A 156 -6.73 -7.44 0.84
N ALA A 157 -5.90 -6.68 1.55
CA ALA A 157 -6.24 -5.36 2.06
C ALA A 157 -5.73 -4.20 1.16
N GLY A 158 -5.44 -4.45 -0.11
CA GLY A 158 -4.99 -3.41 -1.03
C GLY A 158 -3.59 -2.86 -0.74
N ASN A 159 -2.64 -3.75 -0.46
CA ASN A 159 -1.23 -3.45 -0.19
C ASN A 159 -0.95 -2.56 1.02
N CYS A 160 -1.07 -3.15 2.15
CA CYS A 160 -0.58 -2.57 3.40
C CYS A 160 0.75 -3.24 3.84
N GLY A 161 1.59 -3.64 2.89
CA GLY A 161 2.89 -4.28 3.17
C GLY A 161 3.74 -3.49 4.15
N ARG A 162 3.64 -2.17 4.14
CA ARG A 162 4.30 -1.32 5.15
C ARG A 162 3.73 -1.53 6.54
N VAL A 163 2.42 -1.67 6.70
CA VAL A 163 1.78 -1.93 8.00
C VAL A 163 2.23 -3.29 8.54
N MET A 164 2.21 -4.32 7.70
CA MET A 164 2.66 -5.66 8.08
C MET A 164 4.15 -5.70 8.39
N GLY A 165 4.98 -5.00 7.62
CA GLY A 165 6.41 -4.86 7.88
C GLY A 165 6.69 -4.12 9.19
N GLN A 166 5.88 -3.13 9.54
CA GLN A 166 6.01 -2.41 10.81
C GLN A 166 5.63 -3.30 12.01
N LEU A 167 4.57 -4.10 11.90
CA LEU A 167 4.23 -5.12 12.91
C LEU A 167 5.34 -6.13 13.08
N LEU A 168 5.93 -6.59 11.97
CA LEU A 168 7.06 -7.52 12.00
C LEU A 168 8.29 -6.92 12.67
N HIS A 169 8.55 -5.65 12.45
CA HIS A 169 9.65 -4.94 13.11
C HIS A 169 9.48 -4.87 14.63
N MET A 170 8.26 -4.68 15.12
CA MET A 170 7.97 -4.73 16.56
C MET A 170 8.29 -6.09 17.20
N SER A 171 8.41 -7.14 16.40
CA SER A 171 8.83 -8.48 16.82
C SER A 171 10.34 -8.75 16.65
N SER A 172 11.12 -7.75 16.24
CA SER A 172 12.57 -7.88 16.03
C SER A 172 13.37 -7.74 17.33
N ASP A 173 14.66 -8.13 17.28
CA ASP A 173 15.57 -8.03 18.43
C ASP A 173 15.91 -6.59 18.82
N ASN A 174 15.80 -5.66 17.88
CA ASN A 174 16.13 -4.25 18.07
C ASN A 174 15.01 -3.34 17.56
N PRO A 175 13.87 -3.25 18.28
CA PRO A 175 12.72 -2.42 17.84
C PRO A 175 13.03 -0.92 17.82
N GLU A 176 14.06 -0.47 18.53
CA GLU A 176 14.49 0.94 18.57
C GLU A 176 15.28 1.36 17.33
N LYS A 177 15.84 0.40 16.59
CA LYS A 177 16.61 0.70 15.39
C LYS A 177 15.69 1.19 14.28
N ASN A 178 15.99 2.34 13.70
CA ASN A 178 15.25 2.83 12.55
C ASN A 178 15.56 1.95 11.32
N ILE A 179 14.60 1.09 10.97
CA ILE A 179 14.67 0.18 9.81
C ILE A 179 13.55 0.45 8.81
N ASP A 180 13.16 1.71 8.66
CA ASP A 180 12.15 2.13 7.68
C ASP A 180 12.41 1.54 6.28
N GLY A 181 13.68 1.40 5.90
CA GLY A 181 14.09 0.79 4.64
C GLY A 181 13.78 -0.70 4.55
N THR A 182 13.89 -1.45 5.64
CA THR A 182 13.53 -2.87 5.69
C THR A 182 12.03 -3.05 5.52
N ILE A 183 11.23 -2.24 6.23
CA ILE A 183 9.76 -2.23 6.13
C ILE A 183 9.33 -1.91 4.70
N LEU A 184 9.97 -0.91 4.10
CA LEU A 184 9.71 -0.51 2.72
C LEU A 184 10.12 -1.61 1.72
N GLY A 185 11.21 -2.32 1.99
CA GLY A 185 11.65 -3.48 1.22
C GLY A 185 10.58 -4.57 1.15
N PHE A 186 9.95 -4.92 2.28
CA PHE A 186 8.85 -5.89 2.29
C PHE A 186 7.69 -5.45 1.41
N ALA A 187 7.29 -4.17 1.46
CA ALA A 187 6.24 -3.64 0.60
C ALA A 187 6.60 -3.75 -0.89
N ILE A 188 7.85 -3.46 -1.25
CA ILE A 188 8.35 -3.55 -2.62
C ILE A 188 8.35 -5.00 -3.12
N PHE A 189 8.93 -5.93 -2.34
CA PHE A 189 8.96 -7.34 -2.73
C PHE A 189 7.56 -7.92 -2.92
N THR A 190 6.63 -7.58 -2.02
CA THR A 190 5.23 -7.97 -2.15
C THR A 190 4.61 -7.41 -3.42
N SER A 191 4.81 -6.10 -3.72
CA SER A 191 4.19 -5.45 -4.87
C SER A 191 4.77 -5.93 -6.21
N ILE A 192 6.10 -6.14 -6.29
CA ILE A 192 6.74 -6.65 -7.52
C ILE A 192 6.28 -8.09 -7.78
N ALA A 193 6.23 -8.92 -6.76
CA ALA A 193 5.76 -10.30 -6.90
C ALA A 193 4.26 -10.36 -7.27
N ALA A 194 3.44 -9.48 -6.68
CA ALA A 194 2.02 -9.37 -6.99
C ALA A 194 1.74 -8.98 -8.44
N MET A 195 2.66 -8.26 -9.10
CA MET A 195 2.54 -7.95 -10.54
C MET A 195 2.29 -9.20 -11.38
N VAL A 196 2.97 -10.30 -11.06
CA VAL A 196 2.79 -11.58 -11.78
C VAL A 196 1.35 -12.07 -11.62
N GLY A 197 0.80 -12.01 -10.40
CA GLY A 197 -0.57 -12.39 -10.13
C GLY A 197 -1.61 -11.48 -10.80
N PHE A 198 -1.31 -10.19 -10.95
CA PHE A 198 -2.20 -9.24 -11.64
C PHE A 198 -2.12 -9.32 -13.16
N ILE A 199 -0.98 -9.70 -13.73
CA ILE A 199 -0.87 -9.95 -15.18
C ILE A 199 -1.64 -11.22 -15.57
N TYR A 200 -1.66 -12.22 -14.68
CA TYR A 200 -2.36 -13.49 -14.87
C TYR A 200 -3.40 -13.71 -13.75
N PRO A 201 -4.49 -12.94 -13.71
CA PRO A 201 -5.51 -13.10 -12.66
C PRO A 201 -6.18 -14.47 -12.75
N ALA A 202 -6.58 -15.04 -11.61
CA ALA A 202 -7.19 -16.36 -11.54
C ALA A 202 -8.58 -16.41 -12.19
N GLN A 203 -9.29 -15.27 -12.21
CA GLN A 203 -10.56 -15.13 -12.91
C GLN A 203 -10.49 -13.99 -13.93
N PRO A 204 -11.12 -14.16 -15.11
CA PRO A 204 -11.30 -13.08 -16.05
C PRO A 204 -12.20 -12.01 -15.44
N PHE A 205 -11.91 -10.75 -15.72
CA PHE A 205 -12.72 -9.60 -15.33
C PHE A 205 -13.17 -8.81 -16.56
N ASP A 206 -14.23 -8.04 -16.43
CA ASP A 206 -14.71 -7.19 -17.51
C ASP A 206 -13.74 -6.01 -17.70
N GLN A 207 -13.31 -5.79 -18.94
CA GLN A 207 -12.46 -4.66 -19.31
C GLN A 207 -13.25 -3.40 -19.67
N PHE A 208 -14.59 -3.42 -19.50
CA PHE A 208 -15.49 -2.28 -19.77
C PHE A 208 -15.31 -1.64 -21.16
N GLY A 209 -14.88 -2.43 -22.15
CA GLY A 209 -14.58 -1.93 -23.49
C GLY A 209 -13.39 -0.96 -23.58
N LEU A 210 -12.64 -0.77 -22.50
CA LEU A 210 -11.44 0.07 -22.50
C LEU A 210 -10.24 -0.69 -23.05
N SER A 211 -9.45 -0.03 -23.88
CA SER A 211 -8.19 -0.57 -24.41
C SER A 211 -7.02 -0.24 -23.47
N GLY A 212 -5.97 -1.07 -23.47
CA GLY A 212 -4.72 -0.79 -22.76
C GLY A 212 -4.58 -1.53 -21.43
N PHE A 213 -5.30 -2.63 -21.24
CA PHE A 213 -5.08 -3.54 -20.12
C PHE A 213 -3.97 -4.56 -20.44
N VAL A 214 -3.14 -4.83 -19.40
CA VAL A 214 -2.23 -5.98 -19.35
C VAL A 214 -2.58 -6.77 -18.10
N GLY A 215 -3.28 -7.88 -18.28
CA GLY A 215 -3.97 -8.54 -17.17
C GLY A 215 -4.97 -7.58 -16.52
N ALA A 216 -4.92 -7.44 -15.21
CA ALA A 216 -5.76 -6.50 -14.45
C ALA A 216 -5.20 -5.06 -14.40
N ILE A 217 -4.05 -4.77 -15.00
CA ILE A 217 -3.38 -3.47 -14.92
C ILE A 217 -3.76 -2.61 -16.12
N HIS A 218 -4.37 -1.44 -15.89
CA HIS A 218 -4.68 -0.46 -16.93
C HIS A 218 -3.48 0.47 -17.16
N LEU A 219 -2.74 0.25 -18.26
CA LEU A 219 -1.47 0.93 -18.55
C LEU A 219 -1.56 2.48 -18.60
N PRO A 220 -2.58 3.11 -19.23
CA PRO A 220 -2.68 4.56 -19.20
C PRO A 220 -2.82 5.13 -17.80
N SER A 221 -3.70 4.55 -16.97
CA SER A 221 -3.88 4.99 -15.58
C SER A 221 -2.65 4.72 -14.73
N PHE A 222 -1.98 3.59 -14.93
CA PHE A 222 -0.70 3.28 -14.31
C PHE A 222 0.35 4.36 -14.58
N ALA A 223 0.52 4.77 -15.86
CA ALA A 223 1.53 5.76 -16.22
C ALA A 223 1.29 7.10 -15.51
N VAL A 224 0.05 7.61 -15.51
CA VAL A 224 -0.31 8.87 -14.85
C VAL A 224 -0.08 8.77 -13.34
N LEU A 225 -0.60 7.72 -12.69
CA LEU A 225 -0.44 7.52 -11.25
C LEU A 225 1.03 7.35 -10.85
N ALA A 226 1.81 6.58 -11.62
CA ALA A 226 3.23 6.34 -11.33
C ALA A 226 4.06 7.62 -11.41
N ILE A 227 3.89 8.42 -12.47
CA ILE A 227 4.60 9.69 -12.66
C ILE A 227 4.21 10.67 -11.55
N CYS A 228 2.91 10.86 -11.29
CA CYS A 228 2.44 11.81 -10.30
C CYS A 228 2.87 11.39 -8.88
N SER A 229 2.69 10.12 -8.51
CA SER A 229 3.07 9.64 -7.18
C SER A 229 4.58 9.72 -6.95
N TRP A 230 5.39 9.36 -7.94
CA TRP A 230 6.85 9.45 -7.84
C TRP A 230 7.31 10.90 -7.73
N PHE A 231 6.78 11.82 -8.57
CA PHE A 231 7.14 13.24 -8.57
C PHE A 231 6.79 13.90 -7.23
N PHE A 232 5.55 13.73 -6.74
CA PHE A 232 5.12 14.32 -5.47
C PHE A 232 5.81 13.68 -4.27
N HIS A 233 6.10 12.38 -4.32
CA HIS A 233 6.92 11.72 -3.31
C HIS A 233 8.32 12.34 -3.22
N TRP A 234 8.99 12.55 -4.36
CA TRP A 234 10.30 13.18 -4.42
C TRP A 234 10.28 14.64 -3.95
N PHE A 235 9.27 15.40 -4.38
CA PHE A 235 9.11 16.81 -4.04
C PHE A 235 8.85 16.99 -2.53
N CYS A 236 7.92 16.25 -1.96
CA CYS A 236 7.55 16.33 -0.54
C CYS A 236 8.66 15.79 0.37
N TYR A 237 9.42 14.80 -0.06
CA TYR A 237 10.52 14.25 0.72
C TYR A 237 11.57 15.31 1.11
N LYS A 238 11.86 16.26 0.20
CA LYS A 238 12.82 17.34 0.46
C LYS A 238 12.27 18.40 1.40
N ARG A 239 10.96 18.65 1.38
CA ARG A 239 10.30 19.74 2.11
C ARG A 239 9.62 19.31 3.41
N GLY A 240 9.37 18.03 3.58
CA GLY A 240 8.61 17.49 4.70
C GLY A 240 9.24 17.65 6.09
N ASN A 241 10.54 17.94 6.16
CA ASN A 241 11.21 18.18 7.45
C ASN A 241 10.75 19.45 8.18
N ASN A 242 10.11 20.39 7.48
CA ASN A 242 9.65 21.66 8.03
C ASN A 242 8.16 21.64 8.43
N LEU A 243 7.47 20.52 8.20
CA LEU A 243 6.05 20.39 8.51
C LEU A 243 5.86 19.76 9.89
N ASP A 244 4.85 20.23 10.61
CA ASP A 244 4.48 19.66 11.89
C ASP A 244 3.95 18.22 11.70
N ARG A 245 4.69 17.27 12.25
CA ARG A 245 4.34 15.84 12.15
C ARG A 245 3.01 15.52 12.81
N VAL A 246 2.67 16.21 13.91
CA VAL A 246 1.41 15.97 14.64
C VAL A 246 0.22 16.30 13.74
N VAL A 247 0.28 17.45 13.07
CA VAL A 247 -0.79 17.90 12.15
C VAL A 247 -0.93 16.94 10.97
N LEU A 248 0.20 16.48 10.39
CA LEU A 248 0.20 15.54 9.26
C LEU A 248 -0.42 14.19 9.64
N TYR A 249 -0.01 13.62 10.78
CA TYR A 249 -0.59 12.34 11.23
C TYR A 249 -2.06 12.50 11.62
N ALA A 250 -2.43 13.59 12.30
CA ALA A 250 -3.82 13.85 12.68
C ALA A 250 -4.72 13.98 11.43
N SER A 251 -4.30 14.72 10.41
CA SER A 251 -5.07 14.86 9.17
C SER A 251 -5.26 13.53 8.44
N ALA A 252 -4.22 12.67 8.39
CA ALA A 252 -4.33 11.35 7.79
C ALA A 252 -5.24 10.42 8.58
N ILE A 253 -5.17 10.45 9.91
CA ILE A 253 -6.06 9.66 10.79
C ILE A 253 -7.51 10.08 10.57
N VAL A 254 -7.80 11.40 10.55
CA VAL A 254 -9.15 11.91 10.30
C VAL A 254 -9.66 11.47 8.92
N PHE A 255 -8.83 11.61 7.88
CA PHE A 255 -9.20 11.15 6.53
C PHE A 255 -9.53 9.65 6.51
N LEU A 256 -8.67 8.82 7.10
CA LEU A 256 -8.91 7.37 7.17
C LEU A 256 -10.17 7.03 7.95
N MET A 257 -10.39 7.67 9.11
CA MET A 257 -11.60 7.43 9.91
C MET A 257 -12.87 7.79 9.13
N CYS A 258 -12.92 8.95 8.48
CA CYS A 258 -14.05 9.34 7.64
C CYS A 258 -14.26 8.35 6.48
N SER A 259 -13.17 7.91 5.87
CA SER A 259 -13.21 6.93 4.77
C SER A 259 -13.76 5.59 5.21
N LEU A 260 -13.31 5.07 6.37
CA LEU A 260 -13.78 3.80 6.92
C LEU A 260 -15.27 3.85 7.27
N VAL A 261 -15.72 4.94 7.91
CA VAL A 261 -17.15 5.11 8.25
C VAL A 261 -18.01 5.07 6.97
N ARG A 262 -17.61 5.77 5.92
CA ARG A 262 -18.35 5.80 4.67
C ARG A 262 -18.34 4.44 3.96
N MET A 263 -17.20 3.76 3.89
CA MET A 263 -17.09 2.42 3.27
C MET A 263 -17.90 1.36 4.04
N TRP A 264 -18.18 1.59 5.33
CA TRP A 264 -18.98 0.69 6.16
C TRP A 264 -20.49 0.93 6.02
N VAL A 265 -20.90 2.18 5.82
CA VAL A 265 -22.33 2.58 5.80
C VAL A 265 -22.94 2.41 4.40
N SER A 266 -22.15 2.39 3.34
CA SER A 266 -22.62 2.18 1.98
C SER A 266 -22.63 0.70 1.61
#